data_a41190d77e4045f87f21af7de5d10359
#
_entry.id   a41190d77e4045f87f21af7de5d10359
#
_cell.length_a   1.000
_cell.length_b   1.000
_cell.length_c   1.000
_cell.angle_alpha   90.00
_cell.angle_beta   90.00
_cell.angle_gamma   90.00
#
_symmetry.space_group_name_H-M   'P 1'
#
loop_
_entity.id
_entity.type
_entity.pdbx_description
1 polymer ?
#
loop_
_entity_poly.entity_id
_entity_poly.type
_entity_poly.pdbx_seq_one_letter_code
_entity_poly.pdbx_strand_id
1 'polypeptide(L)'
;MDTFVTKAARLNGPRDIELIERELVCGEDDIIVKNHLMGICGSDKNFYRGYLPPKTAEFRQDPKFPFLLGHESGGTVVAVGSRVADYKVGDRVMAFGWNNNFAEYFAAKSFQLQPVPYDLDMDIASLGEPISCAMYSGLNSGVQLGDTVVVMGGGFAGQIIAQCARRKGAYRVIVVDVLEGKLALARRLGADITLNPGQDDVIEAVKDLTNGLGADVVVEAAGTAESFNTASEIIKHNGKFVFYSWVTTPVTLNISRWHDDGLEFINTCLVHHTWQQRYVWCPEALRPVAQGLVDVKPLITDEFKLDDIKAGFDLADKDDAAIKIVFRP
;
A
#
# COMPACT_ATOMS: atom_id res chain seq x y z
N MET A 1 -27.88 17.00 15.36
CA MET A 1 -26.88 16.18 14.62
C MET A 1 -26.48 16.99 13.41
N ASP A 2 -25.19 17.17 13.22
CA ASP A 2 -24.70 17.91 12.06
C ASP A 2 -24.87 17.05 10.81
N THR A 3 -25.34 17.65 9.72
CA THR A 3 -25.56 17.00 8.44
C THR A 3 -24.67 17.66 7.39
N PHE A 4 -24.00 16.85 6.61
CA PHE A 4 -23.12 17.27 5.52
C PHE A 4 -23.62 16.66 4.20
N VAL A 5 -23.63 17.44 3.14
CA VAL A 5 -23.80 16.93 1.78
C VAL A 5 -22.41 16.66 1.23
N THR A 6 -22.19 15.48 0.67
CA THR A 6 -20.89 15.06 0.14
C THR A 6 -21.04 14.34 -1.18
N LYS A 7 -20.14 14.64 -2.12
CA LYS A 7 -19.93 13.78 -3.27
C LYS A 7 -19.12 12.57 -2.82
N ALA A 8 -19.49 11.38 -3.28
CA ALA A 8 -18.79 10.14 -2.98
C ALA A 8 -18.76 9.22 -4.20
N ALA A 9 -17.65 8.52 -4.39
CA ALA A 9 -17.48 7.55 -5.48
C ALA A 9 -18.24 6.26 -5.19
N ARG A 10 -19.12 5.86 -6.11
CA ARG A 10 -19.88 4.62 -6.09
C ARG A 10 -19.48 3.75 -7.27
N LEU A 11 -19.09 2.52 -6.99
CA LEU A 11 -18.84 1.50 -8.00
C LEU A 11 -20.12 0.70 -8.22
N ASN A 12 -20.72 0.82 -9.42
CA ASN A 12 -21.98 0.19 -9.78
C ASN A 12 -21.78 -1.22 -10.37
N GLY A 13 -20.61 -1.47 -10.94
CA GLY A 13 -20.21 -2.71 -11.58
C GLY A 13 -18.77 -2.62 -12.07
N PRO A 14 -18.23 -3.66 -12.72
CA PRO A 14 -16.90 -3.63 -13.27
C PRO A 14 -16.68 -2.45 -14.22
N ARG A 15 -15.67 -1.60 -13.94
CA ARG A 15 -15.33 -0.38 -14.69
C ARG A 15 -16.45 0.67 -14.79
N ASP A 16 -17.44 0.57 -13.89
CA ASP A 16 -18.59 1.49 -13.84
C ASP A 16 -18.58 2.23 -12.48
N ILE A 17 -17.86 3.34 -12.42
CA ILE A 17 -17.72 4.21 -11.26
C ILE A 17 -18.31 5.60 -11.57
N GLU A 18 -19.05 6.15 -10.62
CA GLU A 18 -19.62 7.49 -10.71
C GLU A 18 -19.53 8.23 -9.38
N LEU A 19 -19.72 9.54 -9.41
CA LEU A 19 -19.96 10.34 -8.21
C LEU A 19 -21.45 10.45 -7.94
N ILE A 20 -21.81 10.23 -6.69
CA ILE A 20 -23.16 10.49 -6.19
C ILE A 20 -23.12 11.53 -5.09
N GLU A 21 -24.17 12.34 -4.99
CA GLU A 21 -24.40 13.14 -3.80
C GLU A 21 -25.11 12.30 -2.73
N ARG A 22 -24.67 12.45 -1.50
CA ARG A 22 -25.30 11.80 -0.34
C ARG A 22 -25.27 12.70 0.88
N GLU A 23 -26.25 12.52 1.74
CA GLU A 23 -26.22 13.10 3.07
C GLU A 23 -25.40 12.22 4.02
N LEU A 24 -24.61 12.88 4.85
CA LEU A 24 -23.80 12.28 5.88
C LEU A 24 -24.20 12.91 7.23
N VAL A 25 -24.83 12.13 8.08
CA VAL A 25 -25.25 12.57 9.41
C VAL A 25 -24.22 12.13 10.45
N CYS A 26 -23.74 13.06 11.27
CA CYS A 26 -22.83 12.74 12.38
C CYS A 26 -23.62 12.07 13.51
N GLY A 27 -23.52 10.74 13.61
CA GLY A 27 -24.10 9.98 14.73
C GLY A 27 -23.32 10.18 16.03
N GLU A 28 -23.84 9.64 17.14
CA GLU A 28 -23.25 9.85 18.47
C GLU A 28 -21.82 9.32 18.62
N ASP A 29 -21.44 8.29 17.87
CA ASP A 29 -20.08 7.69 17.88
C ASP A 29 -19.28 8.01 16.60
N ASP A 30 -19.79 8.92 15.75
CA ASP A 30 -19.17 9.22 14.48
C ASP A 30 -18.23 10.43 14.57
N ILE A 31 -17.24 10.40 13.72
CA ILE A 31 -16.35 11.51 13.44
C ILE A 31 -16.48 11.80 11.96
N ILE A 32 -16.81 13.05 11.61
CA ILE A 32 -16.83 13.48 10.20
C ILE A 32 -15.51 14.14 9.87
N VAL A 33 -14.89 13.62 8.83
CA VAL A 33 -13.60 14.11 8.32
C VAL A 33 -13.82 14.76 6.96
N LYS A 34 -13.34 15.99 6.81
CA LYS A 34 -13.18 16.63 5.51
C LYS A 34 -11.87 16.12 4.91
N ASN A 35 -11.96 15.45 3.77
CA ASN A 35 -10.79 14.90 3.10
C ASN A 35 -9.82 16.00 2.65
N HIS A 36 -8.54 15.65 2.66
CA HIS A 36 -7.47 16.43 2.05
C HIS A 36 -6.98 15.77 0.76
N LEU A 37 -6.75 14.46 0.79
CA LEU A 37 -6.27 13.67 -0.33
C LEU A 37 -6.68 12.20 -0.16
N MET A 38 -6.93 11.52 -1.27
CA MET A 38 -7.34 10.10 -1.34
C MET A 38 -6.47 9.35 -2.35
N GLY A 39 -5.97 8.18 -1.98
CA GLY A 39 -5.12 7.33 -2.82
C GLY A 39 -5.84 6.12 -3.41
N ILE A 40 -5.51 5.74 -4.64
CA ILE A 40 -5.92 4.44 -5.20
C ILE A 40 -4.96 3.35 -4.71
N CYS A 41 -5.52 2.31 -4.07
CA CYS A 41 -4.83 1.08 -3.73
C CYS A 41 -4.91 0.04 -4.86
N GLY A 42 -4.02 -0.95 -4.84
CA GLY A 42 -4.13 -2.12 -5.70
C GLY A 42 -5.44 -2.90 -5.53
N SER A 43 -5.99 -2.92 -4.30
CA SER A 43 -7.30 -3.51 -4.01
C SER A 43 -8.45 -2.76 -4.69
N ASP A 44 -8.41 -1.44 -4.73
CA ASP A 44 -9.42 -0.63 -5.44
C ASP A 44 -9.39 -0.90 -6.96
N LYS A 45 -8.18 -1.10 -7.53
CA LYS A 45 -8.02 -1.55 -8.94
C LYS A 45 -8.70 -2.90 -9.17
N ASN A 46 -8.53 -3.85 -8.25
CA ASN A 46 -9.16 -5.15 -8.35
C ASN A 46 -10.68 -5.04 -8.29
N PHE A 47 -11.24 -4.25 -7.37
CA PHE A 47 -12.68 -3.98 -7.32
C PHE A 47 -13.19 -3.34 -8.60
N TYR A 48 -12.47 -2.35 -9.11
CA TYR A 48 -12.82 -1.68 -10.36
C TYR A 48 -12.85 -2.64 -11.56
N ARG A 49 -11.95 -3.65 -11.58
CA ARG A 49 -11.95 -4.73 -12.58
C ARG A 49 -13.04 -5.78 -12.36
N GLY A 50 -13.75 -5.73 -11.24
CA GLY A 50 -14.78 -6.71 -10.88
C GLY A 50 -14.26 -7.92 -10.10
N TYR A 51 -13.00 -7.91 -9.66
CA TYR A 51 -12.45 -8.93 -8.79
C TYR A 51 -12.84 -8.62 -7.34
N LEU A 52 -13.85 -9.34 -6.84
CA LEU A 52 -14.28 -9.21 -5.46
C LEU A 52 -13.55 -10.23 -4.60
N PRO A 53 -12.99 -9.83 -3.45
CA PRO A 53 -12.26 -10.76 -2.60
C PRO A 53 -13.22 -11.81 -2.03
N PRO A 54 -12.72 -13.02 -1.77
CA PRO A 54 -13.48 -13.98 -1.01
C PRO A 54 -13.77 -13.41 0.40
N LYS A 55 -14.83 -13.92 1.02
CA LYS A 55 -15.21 -13.55 2.38
C LYS A 55 -14.01 -13.69 3.34
N THR A 56 -13.58 -12.57 3.90
CA THR A 56 -12.48 -12.49 4.87
C THR A 56 -12.98 -11.94 6.19
N ALA A 57 -12.13 -11.93 7.22
CA ALA A 57 -12.47 -11.30 8.51
C ALA A 57 -12.80 -9.81 8.37
N GLU A 58 -12.23 -9.13 7.39
CA GLU A 58 -12.47 -7.72 7.08
C GLU A 58 -13.75 -7.53 6.25
N PHE A 59 -13.98 -8.42 5.28
CA PHE A 59 -15.23 -8.48 4.50
C PHE A 59 -16.13 -9.58 5.09
N ARG A 60 -16.95 -9.20 6.07
CA ARG A 60 -17.89 -10.14 6.71
C ARG A 60 -18.99 -10.64 5.79
N GLN A 61 -19.26 -9.92 4.70
CA GLN A 61 -20.20 -10.26 3.64
C GLN A 61 -19.47 -10.14 2.31
N ASP A 62 -19.87 -10.94 1.33
CA ASP A 62 -19.39 -10.76 -0.03
C ASP A 62 -19.78 -9.38 -0.53
N PRO A 63 -18.84 -8.53 -0.95
CA PRO A 63 -19.16 -7.23 -1.50
C PRO A 63 -20.04 -7.43 -2.76
N LYS A 64 -21.12 -6.68 -2.82
CA LYS A 64 -22.06 -6.71 -3.96
C LYS A 64 -22.19 -5.32 -4.50
N PHE A 65 -22.14 -5.20 -5.82
CA PHE A 65 -22.44 -3.93 -6.48
C PHE A 65 -23.90 -3.50 -6.25
N PRO A 66 -24.17 -2.21 -6.08
CA PRO A 66 -23.22 -1.11 -5.97
C PRO A 66 -22.67 -0.95 -4.55
N PHE A 67 -21.44 -0.41 -4.41
CA PHE A 67 -20.87 -0.04 -3.11
C PHE A 67 -19.93 1.17 -3.22
N LEU A 68 -19.67 1.82 -2.09
CA LEU A 68 -18.75 2.94 -2.02
C LEU A 68 -17.31 2.42 -1.81
N LEU A 69 -16.34 3.11 -2.41
CA LEU A 69 -14.93 2.75 -2.37
C LEU A 69 -14.12 3.68 -1.45
N GLY A 70 -12.90 3.25 -1.16
CA GLY A 70 -11.84 4.03 -0.57
C GLY A 70 -11.50 3.65 0.87
N HIS A 71 -10.19 3.60 1.14
CA HIS A 71 -9.60 3.27 2.44
C HIS A 71 -8.25 3.96 2.68
N GLU A 72 -7.69 4.66 1.68
CA GLU A 72 -6.46 5.43 1.79
C GLU A 72 -6.79 6.92 1.77
N SER A 73 -6.89 7.57 2.90
CA SER A 73 -7.11 9.02 2.96
C SER A 73 -6.72 9.63 4.30
N GLY A 74 -6.75 10.96 4.34
CA GLY A 74 -6.62 11.74 5.56
C GLY A 74 -7.21 13.12 5.38
N GLY A 75 -7.40 13.81 6.48
CA GLY A 75 -8.03 15.11 6.42
C GLY A 75 -8.14 15.78 7.78
N THR A 76 -9.13 16.66 7.91
CA THR A 76 -9.40 17.40 9.13
C THR A 76 -10.77 17.05 9.68
N VAL A 77 -10.86 16.78 10.97
CA VAL A 77 -12.12 16.56 11.69
C VAL A 77 -12.96 17.81 11.64
N VAL A 78 -14.22 17.69 11.18
CA VAL A 78 -15.17 18.81 11.08
C VAL A 78 -16.39 18.68 11.98
N ALA A 79 -16.70 17.45 12.43
CA ALA A 79 -17.71 17.20 13.46
C ALA A 79 -17.36 15.94 14.24
N VAL A 80 -17.80 15.88 15.50
CA VAL A 80 -17.66 14.72 16.39
C VAL A 80 -18.97 14.44 17.09
N GLY A 81 -19.32 13.17 17.18
CA GLY A 81 -20.50 12.71 17.91
C GLY A 81 -20.37 12.89 19.43
N SER A 82 -21.49 12.94 20.11
CA SER A 82 -21.55 13.25 21.55
C SER A 82 -20.84 12.24 22.46
N ARG A 83 -20.58 11.02 21.98
CA ARG A 83 -19.85 9.98 22.72
C ARG A 83 -18.37 9.88 22.33
N VAL A 84 -17.90 10.68 21.38
CA VAL A 84 -16.49 10.72 20.99
C VAL A 84 -15.72 11.61 21.96
N ALA A 85 -14.70 11.05 22.62
CA ALA A 85 -13.91 11.76 23.64
C ALA A 85 -12.45 12.00 23.21
N ASP A 86 -11.94 11.26 22.24
CA ASP A 86 -10.54 11.18 21.84
C ASP A 86 -10.18 12.05 20.62
N TYR A 87 -11.20 12.68 19.99
CA TYR A 87 -11.02 13.60 18.88
C TYR A 87 -11.84 14.88 19.05
N LYS A 88 -11.39 15.96 18.42
CA LYS A 88 -12.11 17.25 18.36
C LYS A 88 -12.05 17.86 16.97
N VAL A 89 -12.95 18.78 16.70
CA VAL A 89 -12.94 19.58 15.46
C VAL A 89 -11.61 20.30 15.32
N GLY A 90 -11.04 20.21 14.11
CA GLY A 90 -9.73 20.76 13.77
C GLY A 90 -8.57 19.75 13.87
N ASP A 91 -8.77 18.57 14.45
CA ASP A 91 -7.72 17.56 14.49
C ASP A 91 -7.38 17.06 13.07
N ARG A 92 -6.08 16.94 12.79
CA ARG A 92 -5.56 16.34 11.56
C ARG A 92 -5.47 14.84 11.76
N VAL A 93 -6.07 14.07 10.86
CA VAL A 93 -6.20 12.62 10.99
C VAL A 93 -5.87 11.87 9.70
N MET A 94 -5.36 10.66 9.87
CA MET A 94 -5.22 9.63 8.84
C MET A 94 -6.32 8.60 9.06
N ALA A 95 -6.88 8.06 7.97
CA ALA A 95 -7.90 7.00 8.02
C ALA A 95 -7.30 5.63 7.76
N PHE A 96 -7.78 4.63 8.48
CA PHE A 96 -7.41 3.22 8.34
C PHE A 96 -8.66 2.35 8.19
N GLY A 97 -8.57 1.40 7.27
CA GLY A 97 -9.70 0.51 6.96
C GLY A 97 -10.72 1.12 6.00
N TRP A 98 -11.71 0.32 5.65
CA TRP A 98 -12.73 0.67 4.67
C TRP A 98 -13.72 1.70 5.23
N ASN A 99 -13.50 2.96 4.90
CA ASN A 99 -14.30 4.09 5.36
C ASN A 99 -15.14 4.72 4.23
N ASN A 100 -15.13 4.13 3.02
CA ASN A 100 -15.80 4.70 1.85
C ASN A 100 -15.35 6.14 1.59
N ASN A 101 -14.05 6.35 1.62
CA ASN A 101 -13.47 7.68 1.73
C ASN A 101 -13.01 8.29 0.39
N PHE A 102 -13.37 7.72 -0.77
CA PHE A 102 -13.36 8.50 -2.02
C PHE A 102 -14.56 9.45 -2.02
N ALA A 103 -14.49 10.48 -1.19
CA ALA A 103 -15.55 11.44 -0.95
C ALA A 103 -14.98 12.78 -0.46
N GLU A 104 -15.71 13.88 -0.59
CA GLU A 104 -15.32 15.17 0.01
C GLU A 104 -15.32 15.10 1.55
N TYR A 105 -16.33 14.41 2.11
CA TYR A 105 -16.47 14.13 3.55
C TYR A 105 -16.77 12.64 3.74
N PHE A 106 -16.21 12.06 4.79
CA PHE A 106 -16.53 10.69 5.18
C PHE A 106 -16.75 10.59 6.69
N ALA A 107 -17.52 9.59 7.10
CA ALA A 107 -17.70 9.25 8.52
C ALA A 107 -16.76 8.11 8.90
N ALA A 108 -16.18 8.20 10.08
CA ALA A 108 -15.35 7.15 10.67
C ALA A 108 -15.66 7.00 12.16
N LYS A 109 -15.31 5.86 12.73
CA LYS A 109 -15.27 5.64 14.18
C LYS A 109 -13.86 5.95 14.69
N SER A 110 -13.72 6.28 15.97
CA SER A 110 -12.43 6.59 16.60
C SER A 110 -11.34 5.59 16.26
N PHE A 111 -11.64 4.29 16.30
CA PHE A 111 -10.66 3.22 16.01
C PHE A 111 -10.21 3.15 14.55
N GLN A 112 -10.90 3.82 13.63
CA GLN A 112 -10.57 3.88 12.20
C GLN A 112 -9.71 5.11 11.86
N LEU A 113 -9.44 5.96 12.83
CA LEU A 113 -8.64 7.16 12.64
C LEU A 113 -7.38 7.11 13.49
N GLN A 114 -6.37 7.86 13.04
CA GLN A 114 -5.19 8.16 13.84
C GLN A 114 -4.83 9.63 13.69
N PRO A 115 -4.42 10.31 14.77
CA PRO A 115 -3.85 11.65 14.67
C PRO A 115 -2.60 11.62 13.76
N VAL A 116 -2.42 12.66 12.96
CA VAL A 116 -1.21 12.80 12.15
C VAL A 116 0.00 12.98 13.06
N PRO A 117 0.99 12.06 13.03
CA PRO A 117 2.16 12.16 13.88
C PRO A 117 3.23 13.06 13.23
N TYR A 118 4.18 13.52 14.06
CA TYR A 118 5.44 14.16 13.64
C TYR A 118 5.29 15.38 12.73
N ASP A 119 4.17 16.09 12.78
CA ASP A 119 3.90 17.26 11.91
C ASP A 119 4.09 16.98 10.41
N LEU A 120 3.76 15.77 9.98
CA LEU A 120 3.83 15.37 8.57
C LEU A 120 2.96 16.28 7.68
N ASP A 121 3.43 16.52 6.47
CA ASP A 121 2.64 17.11 5.40
C ASP A 121 1.36 16.30 5.17
N MET A 122 0.21 16.99 4.94
CA MET A 122 -1.07 16.31 4.79
C MET A 122 -1.16 15.42 3.54
N ASP A 123 -0.41 15.72 2.48
CA ASP A 123 -0.36 14.85 1.31
C ASP A 123 0.22 13.49 1.68
N ILE A 124 1.30 13.49 2.47
CA ILE A 124 1.94 12.28 2.96
C ILE A 124 1.09 11.61 4.03
N ALA A 125 0.55 12.39 4.98
CA ALA A 125 -0.28 11.86 6.05
C ALA A 125 -1.56 11.20 5.53
N SER A 126 -2.16 11.73 4.47
CA SER A 126 -3.33 11.12 3.83
C SER A 126 -3.04 9.74 3.23
N LEU A 127 -1.78 9.45 2.89
CA LEU A 127 -1.32 8.13 2.47
C LEU A 127 -0.73 7.32 3.63
N GLY A 128 -1.03 7.68 4.87
CA GLY A 128 -0.48 7.03 6.07
C GLY A 128 -0.79 5.54 6.14
N GLU A 129 -1.94 5.10 5.68
CA GLU A 129 -2.30 3.68 5.63
C GLU A 129 -1.36 2.88 4.72
N PRO A 130 -1.26 3.14 3.40
CA PRO A 130 -0.40 2.35 2.53
C PRO A 130 1.09 2.54 2.83
N ILE A 131 1.51 3.71 3.31
CA ILE A 131 2.89 3.93 3.77
C ILE A 131 3.16 3.01 4.97
N SER A 132 2.27 2.96 5.96
CA SER A 132 2.44 2.11 7.14
C SER A 132 2.51 0.63 6.79
N CYS A 133 1.69 0.17 5.84
CA CYS A 133 1.72 -1.21 5.35
C CYS A 133 3.09 -1.55 4.71
N ALA A 134 3.59 -0.69 3.82
CA ALA A 134 4.87 -0.91 3.17
C ALA A 134 6.05 -0.81 4.14
N MET A 135 6.03 0.18 5.05
CA MET A 135 7.02 0.35 6.11
C MET A 135 7.03 -0.86 7.06
N TYR A 136 5.84 -1.38 7.44
CA TYR A 136 5.75 -2.58 8.26
C TYR A 136 6.47 -3.75 7.60
N SER A 137 6.25 -3.97 6.31
CA SER A 137 6.95 -5.00 5.55
C SER A 137 8.45 -4.78 5.55
N GLY A 138 8.90 -3.58 5.17
CA GLY A 138 10.33 -3.26 5.12
C GLY A 138 11.02 -3.45 6.47
N LEU A 139 10.42 -2.99 7.56
CA LEU A 139 10.99 -3.09 8.90
C LEU A 139 10.98 -4.51 9.46
N ASN A 140 9.97 -5.34 9.11
CA ASN A 140 9.82 -6.72 9.57
C ASN A 140 10.29 -7.77 8.56
N SER A 141 10.92 -7.37 7.46
CA SER A 141 11.46 -8.25 6.41
C SER A 141 12.59 -9.18 6.87
N GLY A 142 13.09 -8.99 8.08
CA GLY A 142 14.25 -9.76 8.57
C GLY A 142 15.59 -9.36 7.94
N VAL A 143 15.66 -8.26 7.18
CA VAL A 143 16.91 -7.73 6.60
C VAL A 143 17.89 -7.38 7.69
N GLN A 144 19.14 -7.78 7.49
CA GLN A 144 20.28 -7.54 8.40
C GLN A 144 21.40 -6.77 7.68
N LEU A 145 22.34 -6.29 8.49
CA LEU A 145 23.54 -5.63 7.97
C LEU A 145 24.33 -6.59 7.06
N GLY A 146 24.59 -6.14 5.85
CA GLY A 146 25.37 -6.90 4.87
C GLY A 146 24.57 -7.77 3.91
N ASP A 147 23.24 -7.88 4.08
CA ASP A 147 22.37 -8.68 3.22
C ASP A 147 22.31 -8.15 1.78
N THR A 148 22.20 -9.05 0.81
CA THR A 148 21.69 -8.75 -0.54
C THR A 148 20.17 -8.94 -0.53
N VAL A 149 19.45 -7.88 -0.86
CA VAL A 149 17.98 -7.85 -0.86
C VAL A 149 17.47 -7.65 -2.27
N VAL A 150 16.53 -8.50 -2.69
CA VAL A 150 15.79 -8.32 -3.96
C VAL A 150 14.34 -7.96 -3.64
N VAL A 151 13.82 -6.89 -4.26
CA VAL A 151 12.42 -6.50 -4.18
C VAL A 151 11.78 -6.72 -5.56
N MET A 152 10.88 -7.69 -5.63
CA MET A 152 10.10 -8.00 -6.83
C MET A 152 8.90 -7.07 -6.90
N GLY A 153 8.92 -6.14 -7.85
CA GLY A 153 7.92 -5.09 -8.02
C GLY A 153 8.38 -3.72 -7.51
N GLY A 154 8.56 -2.77 -8.44
CA GLY A 154 8.93 -1.37 -8.19
C GLY A 154 7.72 -0.43 -8.03
N GLY A 155 6.56 -0.94 -7.60
CA GLY A 155 5.38 -0.15 -7.28
C GLY A 155 5.54 0.66 -5.98
N PHE A 156 4.44 1.28 -5.52
CA PHE A 156 4.44 2.14 -4.32
C PHE A 156 5.09 1.46 -3.10
N ALA A 157 4.64 0.25 -2.76
CA ALA A 157 5.17 -0.48 -1.62
C ALA A 157 6.61 -0.95 -1.85
N GLY A 158 6.92 -1.50 -3.05
CA GLY A 158 8.27 -1.98 -3.36
C GLY A 158 9.33 -0.88 -3.25
N GLN A 159 9.02 0.35 -3.69
CA GLN A 159 9.89 1.52 -3.55
C GLN A 159 10.16 1.86 -2.09
N ILE A 160 9.15 1.81 -1.23
CA ILE A 160 9.29 2.07 0.21
C ILE A 160 10.10 0.94 0.88
N ILE A 161 9.79 -0.32 0.57
CA ILE A 161 10.48 -1.49 1.13
C ILE A 161 11.96 -1.49 0.74
N ALA A 162 12.28 -1.13 -0.51
CA ALA A 162 13.66 -1.03 -0.97
C ALA A 162 14.45 0.04 -0.19
N GLN A 163 13.86 1.22 0.03
CA GLN A 163 14.47 2.24 0.87
C GLN A 163 14.68 1.76 2.32
N CYS A 164 13.68 1.06 2.88
CA CYS A 164 13.81 0.46 4.21
C CYS A 164 14.98 -0.54 4.29
N ALA A 165 15.09 -1.44 3.30
CA ALA A 165 16.18 -2.42 3.23
C ALA A 165 17.53 -1.72 3.24
N ARG A 166 17.69 -0.66 2.44
CA ARG A 166 18.92 0.14 2.43
C ARG A 166 19.23 0.76 3.79
N ARG A 167 18.22 1.33 4.46
CA ARG A 167 18.38 1.95 5.79
C ARG A 167 18.65 0.94 6.91
N LYS A 168 18.24 -0.30 6.73
CA LYS A 168 18.56 -1.41 7.65
C LYS A 168 19.97 -1.95 7.47
N GLY A 169 20.72 -1.48 6.48
CA GLY A 169 22.12 -1.85 6.27
C GLY A 169 22.31 -2.96 5.25
N ALA A 170 21.35 -3.21 4.36
CA ALA A 170 21.58 -4.08 3.21
C ALA A 170 22.83 -3.62 2.46
N TYR A 171 23.72 -4.56 2.15
CA TYR A 171 24.90 -4.33 1.32
C TYR A 171 24.49 -3.97 -0.11
N ARG A 172 23.47 -4.68 -0.62
CA ARG A 172 22.96 -4.46 -1.96
C ARG A 172 21.42 -4.55 -1.97
N VAL A 173 20.78 -3.56 -2.58
CA VAL A 173 19.34 -3.54 -2.84
C VAL A 173 19.10 -3.59 -4.34
N ILE A 174 18.43 -4.65 -4.80
CA ILE A 174 18.07 -4.89 -6.20
C ILE A 174 16.56 -4.72 -6.31
N VAL A 175 16.09 -3.90 -7.27
CA VAL A 175 14.66 -3.76 -7.57
C VAL A 175 14.37 -4.34 -8.94
N VAL A 176 13.37 -5.20 -9.03
CA VAL A 176 12.93 -5.86 -10.26
C VAL A 176 11.56 -5.34 -10.67
N ASP A 177 11.41 -4.82 -11.87
CA ASP A 177 10.11 -4.42 -12.44
C ASP A 177 10.19 -4.46 -13.97
N VAL A 178 9.05 -4.66 -14.64
CA VAL A 178 8.98 -4.67 -16.11
C VAL A 178 8.96 -3.24 -16.70
N LEU A 179 8.77 -2.20 -15.89
CA LEU A 179 8.60 -0.83 -16.32
C LEU A 179 9.83 0.03 -15.98
N GLU A 180 10.53 0.49 -17.01
CA GLU A 180 11.75 1.27 -16.85
C GLU A 180 11.56 2.56 -16.03
N GLY A 181 10.39 3.20 -16.13
CA GLY A 181 10.08 4.39 -15.30
C GLY A 181 10.14 4.11 -13.80
N LYS A 182 9.63 2.95 -13.37
CA LYS A 182 9.70 2.50 -11.96
C LYS A 182 11.13 2.17 -11.55
N LEU A 183 11.88 1.51 -12.44
CA LEU A 183 13.29 1.19 -12.21
C LEU A 183 14.15 2.45 -12.12
N ALA A 184 13.91 3.44 -12.97
CA ALA A 184 14.60 4.74 -12.91
C ALA A 184 14.32 5.46 -11.58
N LEU A 185 13.08 5.39 -11.08
CA LEU A 185 12.73 5.92 -9.78
C LEU A 185 13.41 5.15 -8.64
N ALA A 186 13.44 3.82 -8.72
CA ALA A 186 14.14 2.98 -7.73
C ALA A 186 15.62 3.36 -7.59
N ARG A 187 16.32 3.56 -8.71
CA ARG A 187 17.70 4.06 -8.71
C ARG A 187 17.84 5.42 -8.01
N ARG A 188 16.94 6.35 -8.30
CA ARG A 188 16.93 7.66 -7.63
C ARG A 188 16.68 7.59 -6.14
N LEU A 189 15.89 6.60 -5.70
CA LEU A 189 15.55 6.37 -4.29
C LEU A 189 16.55 5.47 -3.55
N GLY A 190 17.64 5.07 -4.23
CA GLY A 190 18.77 4.39 -3.58
C GLY A 190 18.85 2.90 -3.78
N ALA A 191 18.15 2.32 -4.76
CA ALA A 191 18.41 0.98 -5.23
C ALA A 191 19.80 0.93 -5.91
N ASP A 192 20.62 -0.06 -5.55
CA ASP A 192 21.97 -0.20 -6.11
C ASP A 192 21.92 -0.75 -7.54
N ILE A 193 20.97 -1.64 -7.80
CA ILE A 193 20.78 -2.31 -9.09
C ILE A 193 19.28 -2.38 -9.40
N THR A 194 18.96 -2.31 -10.67
CA THR A 194 17.60 -2.55 -11.16
C THR A 194 17.65 -3.53 -12.30
N LEU A 195 16.71 -4.47 -12.36
CA LEU A 195 16.59 -5.49 -13.39
C LEU A 195 15.21 -5.47 -14.02
N ASN A 196 15.16 -5.55 -15.34
CA ASN A 196 13.93 -5.65 -16.11
C ASN A 196 13.77 -7.05 -16.69
N PRO A 197 12.83 -7.87 -16.22
CA PRO A 197 12.62 -9.25 -16.73
C PRO A 197 12.36 -9.33 -18.25
N GLY A 198 11.93 -8.23 -18.87
CA GLY A 198 11.76 -8.16 -20.33
C GLY A 198 13.07 -8.00 -21.09
N GLN A 199 14.18 -7.70 -20.40
CA GLN A 199 15.49 -7.40 -20.99
C GLN A 199 16.63 -8.21 -20.35
N ASP A 200 16.50 -8.55 -19.06
CA ASP A 200 17.50 -9.20 -18.24
C ASP A 200 17.06 -10.62 -17.86
N ASP A 201 17.99 -11.55 -17.84
CA ASP A 201 17.81 -12.80 -17.10
C ASP A 201 18.01 -12.53 -15.60
N VAL A 202 16.89 -12.29 -14.90
CA VAL A 202 16.91 -11.92 -13.47
C VAL A 202 17.59 -13.00 -12.62
N ILE A 203 17.39 -14.28 -12.97
CA ILE A 203 17.94 -15.41 -12.21
C ILE A 203 19.46 -15.43 -12.32
N GLU A 204 19.97 -15.39 -13.53
CA GLU A 204 21.43 -15.39 -13.77
C GLU A 204 22.06 -14.08 -13.25
N ALA A 205 21.41 -12.93 -13.43
CA ALA A 205 21.93 -11.66 -12.93
C ALA A 205 22.08 -11.67 -11.40
N VAL A 206 21.08 -12.19 -10.65
CA VAL A 206 21.18 -12.28 -9.19
C VAL A 206 22.24 -13.29 -8.76
N LYS A 207 22.39 -14.43 -9.46
CA LYS A 207 23.46 -15.41 -9.19
C LYS A 207 24.83 -14.79 -9.40
N ASP A 208 25.05 -14.10 -10.50
CA ASP A 208 26.33 -13.41 -10.77
C ASP A 208 26.67 -12.40 -9.70
N LEU A 209 25.69 -11.60 -9.29
CA LEU A 209 25.83 -10.59 -8.24
C LEU A 209 26.08 -11.17 -6.85
N THR A 210 25.79 -12.43 -6.63
CA THR A 210 25.90 -13.13 -5.34
C THR A 210 26.88 -14.30 -5.35
N ASN A 211 27.75 -14.39 -6.36
CA ASN A 211 28.69 -15.50 -6.55
C ASN A 211 28.01 -16.89 -6.54
N GLY A 212 26.82 -16.99 -7.13
CA GLY A 212 26.03 -18.20 -7.23
C GLY A 212 25.19 -18.53 -6.00
N LEU A 213 25.28 -17.76 -4.90
CA LEU A 213 24.59 -18.06 -3.64
C LEU A 213 23.10 -17.71 -3.65
N GLY A 214 22.69 -16.68 -4.38
CA GLY A 214 21.36 -16.10 -4.32
C GLY A 214 21.22 -15.00 -3.26
N ALA A 215 20.06 -14.34 -3.21
CA ALA A 215 19.77 -13.23 -2.31
C ALA A 215 19.45 -13.71 -0.89
N ASP A 216 19.87 -12.93 0.11
CA ASP A 216 19.58 -13.20 1.53
C ASP A 216 18.11 -13.02 1.86
N VAL A 217 17.49 -12.00 1.29
CA VAL A 217 16.07 -11.66 1.47
C VAL A 217 15.46 -11.34 0.11
N VAL A 218 14.34 -11.97 -0.20
CA VAL A 218 13.53 -11.64 -1.39
C VAL A 218 12.15 -11.20 -0.93
N VAL A 219 11.76 -9.99 -1.30
CA VAL A 219 10.43 -9.44 -0.99
C VAL A 219 9.56 -9.50 -2.25
N GLU A 220 8.46 -10.23 -2.17
CA GLU A 220 7.48 -10.32 -3.24
C GLU A 220 6.41 -9.25 -3.05
N ALA A 221 6.39 -8.25 -3.95
CA ALA A 221 5.50 -7.08 -3.94
C ALA A 221 4.86 -6.79 -5.30
N ALA A 222 4.96 -7.71 -6.26
CA ALA A 222 4.35 -7.61 -7.59
C ALA A 222 3.02 -8.38 -7.69
N GLY A 223 2.86 -9.49 -6.95
CA GLY A 223 1.62 -10.25 -6.86
C GLY A 223 1.31 -11.16 -8.06
N THR A 224 2.31 -11.54 -8.85
CA THR A 224 2.14 -12.42 -10.02
C THR A 224 2.77 -13.78 -9.79
N ALA A 225 2.25 -14.83 -10.44
CA ALA A 225 2.85 -16.17 -10.37
C ALA A 225 4.31 -16.17 -10.84
N GLU A 226 4.63 -15.36 -11.84
CA GLU A 226 6.00 -15.19 -12.37
C GLU A 226 6.93 -14.62 -11.30
N SER A 227 6.53 -13.54 -10.63
CA SER A 227 7.36 -12.92 -9.59
C SER A 227 7.61 -13.87 -8.41
N PHE A 228 6.59 -14.62 -7.98
CA PHE A 228 6.74 -15.64 -6.94
C PHE A 228 7.72 -16.77 -7.35
N ASN A 229 7.59 -17.27 -8.57
CA ASN A 229 8.46 -18.34 -9.06
C ASN A 229 9.89 -17.85 -9.23
N THR A 230 10.10 -16.66 -9.82
CA THR A 230 11.43 -16.04 -9.93
C THR A 230 12.04 -15.82 -8.55
N ALA A 231 11.26 -15.29 -7.60
CA ALA A 231 11.69 -15.08 -6.22
C ALA A 231 12.20 -16.38 -5.57
N SER A 232 11.52 -17.50 -5.83
CA SER A 232 11.93 -18.83 -5.34
C SER A 232 13.26 -19.32 -5.93
N GLU A 233 13.60 -18.90 -7.17
CA GLU A 233 14.83 -19.34 -7.84
C GLU A 233 16.06 -18.48 -7.48
N ILE A 234 15.84 -17.22 -7.08
CA ILE A 234 16.93 -16.27 -6.78
C ILE A 234 17.29 -16.17 -5.30
N ILE A 235 16.51 -16.79 -4.41
CA ILE A 235 16.76 -16.81 -2.98
C ILE A 235 17.81 -17.85 -2.61
N LYS A 236 18.70 -17.52 -1.68
CA LYS A 236 19.73 -18.44 -1.20
C LYS A 236 19.17 -19.53 -0.26
N HIS A 237 19.97 -20.57 -0.01
CA HIS A 237 19.69 -21.51 1.09
C HIS A 237 19.57 -20.78 2.42
N ASN A 238 18.54 -21.13 3.21
CA ASN A 238 18.17 -20.47 4.46
C ASN A 238 17.86 -18.97 4.28
N GLY A 239 17.47 -18.56 3.07
CA GLY A 239 17.05 -17.20 2.77
C GLY A 239 15.64 -16.91 3.26
N LYS A 240 15.31 -15.62 3.32
CA LYS A 240 14.00 -15.13 3.79
C LYS A 240 13.13 -14.71 2.61
N PHE A 241 12.02 -15.41 2.45
CA PHE A 241 10.99 -15.08 1.47
C PHE A 241 9.90 -14.24 2.14
N VAL A 242 9.78 -12.96 1.79
CA VAL A 242 8.85 -12.02 2.40
C VAL A 242 7.63 -11.84 1.50
N PHE A 243 6.44 -12.15 2.02
CA PHE A 243 5.17 -11.95 1.36
C PHE A 243 4.58 -10.60 1.73
N TYR A 244 4.44 -9.73 0.74
CA TYR A 244 3.76 -8.44 0.90
C TYR A 244 2.49 -8.34 0.06
N SER A 245 2.53 -8.84 -1.18
CA SER A 245 1.43 -8.63 -2.13
C SER A 245 0.14 -9.32 -1.72
N TRP A 246 -0.98 -8.67 -2.04
CA TRP A 246 -2.30 -9.23 -1.87
C TRP A 246 -2.75 -9.94 -3.16
N VAL A 247 -2.67 -11.27 -3.14
CA VAL A 247 -3.08 -12.12 -4.27
C VAL A 247 -4.51 -12.61 -4.04
N THR A 248 -5.42 -12.22 -4.94
CA THR A 248 -6.87 -12.54 -4.81
C THR A 248 -7.31 -13.71 -5.68
N THR A 249 -6.45 -14.19 -6.58
CA THR A 249 -6.74 -15.32 -7.48
C THR A 249 -5.73 -16.43 -7.24
N PRO A 250 -6.12 -17.71 -7.44
CA PRO A 250 -5.17 -18.82 -7.34
C PRO A 250 -3.98 -18.64 -8.26
N VAL A 251 -2.77 -18.88 -7.76
CA VAL A 251 -1.53 -18.87 -8.52
C VAL A 251 -0.85 -20.24 -8.45
N THR A 252 -0.18 -20.64 -9.53
CA THR A 252 0.61 -21.86 -9.55
C THR A 252 2.05 -21.54 -9.19
N LEU A 253 2.57 -22.17 -8.14
CA LEU A 253 3.92 -21.96 -7.63
C LEU A 253 4.74 -23.24 -7.73
N ASN A 254 6.02 -23.09 -8.12
CA ASN A 254 7.01 -24.14 -7.99
C ASN A 254 7.63 -24.08 -6.59
N ILE A 255 7.23 -25.01 -5.73
CA ILE A 255 7.69 -25.07 -4.34
C ILE A 255 8.75 -26.18 -4.10
N SER A 256 9.28 -26.77 -5.17
CA SER A 256 10.16 -27.94 -5.07
C SER A 256 11.41 -27.72 -4.22
N ARG A 257 11.94 -26.49 -4.22
CA ARG A 257 13.14 -26.11 -3.47
C ARG A 257 12.87 -25.67 -2.02
N TRP A 258 11.64 -25.31 -1.68
CA TRP A 258 11.35 -24.60 -0.42
C TRP A 258 11.74 -25.39 0.83
N HIS A 259 11.50 -26.71 0.83
CA HIS A 259 11.86 -27.58 1.93
C HIS A 259 13.38 -27.78 2.02
N ASP A 260 14.00 -28.17 0.90
CA ASP A 260 15.41 -28.56 0.86
C ASP A 260 16.34 -27.35 1.05
N ASP A 261 15.92 -26.19 0.61
CA ASP A 261 16.65 -24.93 0.79
C ASP A 261 16.42 -24.29 2.18
N GLY A 262 15.49 -24.83 2.99
CA GLY A 262 15.21 -24.33 4.34
C GLY A 262 14.73 -22.88 4.37
N LEU A 263 13.88 -22.49 3.41
CA LEU A 263 13.43 -21.10 3.30
C LEU A 263 12.58 -20.67 4.50
N GLU A 264 12.84 -19.47 5.00
CA GLU A 264 12.01 -18.80 6.00
C GLU A 264 10.94 -17.94 5.31
N PHE A 265 9.65 -18.23 5.56
CA PHE A 265 8.54 -17.44 5.01
C PHE A 265 8.04 -16.42 6.02
N ILE A 266 8.08 -15.15 5.64
CA ILE A 266 7.66 -14.04 6.49
C ILE A 266 6.45 -13.36 5.84
N ASN A 267 5.28 -13.45 6.46
CA ASN A 267 4.11 -12.69 6.06
C ASN A 267 4.12 -11.33 6.75
N THR A 268 4.02 -10.27 5.97
CA THR A 268 4.13 -8.90 6.46
C THR A 268 2.83 -8.11 6.30
N CYS A 269 1.68 -8.76 6.44
CA CYS A 269 0.38 -8.12 6.33
C CYS A 269 0.01 -7.35 7.60
N LEU A 270 0.01 -6.01 7.54
CA LEU A 270 -0.41 -5.15 8.64
C LEU A 270 -1.93 -5.20 8.87
N VAL A 271 -2.72 -5.52 7.84
CA VAL A 271 -4.18 -5.54 7.91
C VAL A 271 -4.72 -6.56 8.93
N HIS A 272 -3.98 -7.65 9.19
CA HIS A 272 -4.38 -8.65 10.18
C HIS A 272 -4.12 -8.28 11.63
N HIS A 273 -3.40 -7.18 11.88
CA HIS A 273 -3.22 -6.69 13.23
C HIS A 273 -4.52 -6.11 13.80
N THR A 274 -4.72 -6.25 15.11
CA THR A 274 -5.84 -5.60 15.78
C THR A 274 -5.76 -4.08 15.64
N TRP A 275 -6.88 -3.37 15.80
CA TRP A 275 -6.90 -1.91 15.76
C TRP A 275 -5.92 -1.29 16.76
N GLN A 276 -5.83 -1.85 17.97
CA GLN A 276 -4.89 -1.40 18.99
C GLN A 276 -3.44 -1.55 18.56
N GLN A 277 -3.08 -2.66 17.91
CA GLN A 277 -1.74 -2.88 17.39
C GLN A 277 -1.42 -1.90 16.26
N ARG A 278 -2.35 -1.67 15.33
CA ARG A 278 -2.18 -0.67 14.27
C ARG A 278 -1.98 0.72 14.83
N TYR A 279 -2.78 1.10 15.85
CA TYR A 279 -2.70 2.40 16.49
C TYR A 279 -1.32 2.70 17.08
N VAL A 280 -0.67 1.71 17.66
CA VAL A 280 0.70 1.82 18.17
C VAL A 280 1.74 1.81 17.04
N TRP A 281 1.50 0.98 16.03
CA TRP A 281 2.50 0.69 15.01
C TRP A 281 2.62 1.76 13.93
N CYS A 282 1.50 2.36 13.51
CA CYS A 282 1.51 3.32 12.41
C CYS A 282 2.33 4.58 12.69
N PRO A 283 2.28 5.22 13.87
CA PRO A 283 3.17 6.33 14.17
C PRO A 283 4.64 5.95 14.09
N GLU A 284 5.01 4.76 14.57
CA GLU A 284 6.39 4.27 14.49
C GLU A 284 6.83 4.05 13.03
N ALA A 285 5.94 3.51 12.19
CA ALA A 285 6.18 3.31 10.76
C ALA A 285 6.40 4.63 10.02
N LEU A 286 5.72 5.70 10.43
CA LEU A 286 5.82 7.01 9.79
C LEU A 286 7.02 7.85 10.28
N ARG A 287 7.63 7.48 11.39
CA ARG A 287 8.80 8.20 11.93
C ARG A 287 9.95 8.32 10.92
N PRO A 288 10.40 7.26 10.22
CA PRO A 288 11.48 7.38 9.22
C PRO A 288 11.10 8.27 8.04
N VAL A 289 9.81 8.32 7.68
CA VAL A 289 9.32 9.23 6.63
C VAL A 289 9.40 10.68 7.12
N ALA A 290 8.93 10.96 8.33
CA ALA A 290 9.01 12.29 8.93
C ALA A 290 10.46 12.79 9.10
N GLN A 291 11.40 11.86 9.30
CA GLN A 291 12.83 12.16 9.40
C GLN A 291 13.53 12.28 8.03
N GLY A 292 12.80 12.10 6.92
CA GLY A 292 13.39 12.13 5.57
C GLY A 292 14.30 10.93 5.25
N LEU A 293 14.22 9.86 6.03
CA LEU A 293 14.99 8.63 5.78
C LEU A 293 14.36 7.78 4.67
N VAL A 294 13.05 7.89 4.50
CA VAL A 294 12.27 7.25 3.43
C VAL A 294 11.51 8.36 2.72
N ASP A 295 11.78 8.53 1.42
CA ASP A 295 11.12 9.53 0.59
C ASP A 295 9.93 8.90 -0.14
N VAL A 296 8.74 9.38 0.16
CA VAL A 296 7.48 8.89 -0.42
C VAL A 296 6.84 9.89 -1.38
N LYS A 297 7.26 11.15 -1.35
CA LYS A 297 6.67 12.20 -2.18
C LYS A 297 6.80 11.94 -3.67
N PRO A 298 7.95 11.47 -4.20
CA PRO A 298 8.10 11.14 -5.62
C PRO A 298 7.26 9.94 -6.09
N LEU A 299 6.64 9.20 -5.16
CA LEU A 299 5.78 8.07 -5.47
C LEU A 299 4.37 8.50 -5.89
N ILE A 300 3.94 9.71 -5.56
CA ILE A 300 2.70 10.30 -6.07
C ILE A 300 2.99 10.76 -7.50
N THR A 301 2.51 9.99 -8.48
CA THR A 301 2.82 10.24 -9.90
C THR A 301 1.72 11.00 -10.62
N ASP A 302 0.48 10.84 -10.17
CA ASP A 302 -0.68 11.39 -10.85
C ASP A 302 -1.69 11.94 -9.84
N GLU A 303 -2.19 13.13 -10.12
CA GLU A 303 -3.18 13.80 -9.28
C GLU A 303 -4.39 14.22 -10.11
N PHE A 304 -5.59 13.90 -9.62
CA PHE A 304 -6.87 14.25 -10.22
C PHE A 304 -7.74 15.01 -9.20
N LYS A 305 -8.73 15.72 -9.69
CA LYS A 305 -9.86 16.15 -8.86
C LYS A 305 -10.79 14.98 -8.61
N LEU A 306 -11.52 15.00 -7.50
CA LEU A 306 -12.53 13.97 -7.22
C LEU A 306 -13.59 13.90 -8.33
N ASP A 307 -13.93 15.05 -8.95
CA ASP A 307 -14.87 15.09 -10.09
C ASP A 307 -14.40 14.26 -11.30
N ASP A 308 -13.10 14.00 -11.42
CA ASP A 308 -12.48 13.19 -12.46
C ASP A 308 -12.25 11.73 -12.02
N ILE A 309 -12.99 11.22 -11.03
CA ILE A 309 -12.80 9.91 -10.40
C ILE A 309 -12.68 8.79 -11.42
N LYS A 310 -13.53 8.81 -12.46
CA LYS A 310 -13.49 7.79 -13.51
C LYS A 310 -12.20 7.84 -14.31
N ALA A 311 -11.71 9.01 -14.65
CA ALA A 311 -10.47 9.16 -15.42
C ALA A 311 -9.25 8.62 -14.64
N GLY A 312 -9.17 8.88 -13.33
CA GLY A 312 -8.11 8.33 -12.49
C GLY A 312 -8.17 6.82 -12.36
N PHE A 313 -9.37 6.24 -12.21
CA PHE A 313 -9.54 4.77 -12.19
C PHE A 313 -9.27 4.12 -13.56
N ASP A 314 -9.68 4.77 -14.66
CA ASP A 314 -9.35 4.31 -16.01
C ASP A 314 -7.84 4.34 -16.27
N LEU A 315 -7.12 5.37 -15.79
CA LEU A 315 -5.67 5.42 -15.84
C LEU A 315 -5.07 4.28 -15.01
N ALA A 316 -5.51 4.09 -13.76
CA ALA A 316 -5.05 3.02 -12.89
C ALA A 316 -5.26 1.62 -13.47
N ASP A 317 -6.31 1.42 -14.28
CA ASP A 317 -6.62 0.14 -14.92
C ASP A 317 -5.77 -0.14 -16.17
N LYS A 318 -5.43 0.92 -16.93
CA LYS A 318 -4.78 0.82 -18.26
C LYS A 318 -3.26 1.01 -18.20
N ASP A 319 -2.78 1.81 -17.27
CA ASP A 319 -1.38 2.22 -17.21
C ASP A 319 -0.73 1.77 -15.90
N ASP A 320 0.08 0.73 -16.02
CA ASP A 320 0.86 0.24 -14.88
C ASP A 320 2.10 1.12 -14.59
N ALA A 321 2.37 2.16 -15.39
CA ALA A 321 3.47 3.11 -15.13
C ALA A 321 3.16 4.04 -13.96
N ALA A 322 1.88 4.36 -13.71
CA ALA A 322 1.44 5.10 -12.55
C ALA A 322 1.78 4.33 -11.26
N ILE A 323 2.38 5.02 -10.27
CA ILE A 323 2.80 4.40 -9.00
C ILE A 323 1.74 4.63 -7.92
N LYS A 324 1.42 5.88 -7.66
CA LYS A 324 0.32 6.28 -6.77
C LYS A 324 -0.48 7.40 -7.44
N ILE A 325 -1.73 7.05 -7.76
CA ILE A 325 -2.71 8.02 -8.25
C ILE A 325 -3.50 8.52 -7.05
N VAL A 326 -3.68 9.83 -6.97
CA VAL A 326 -4.40 10.48 -5.88
C VAL A 326 -5.50 11.40 -6.39
N PHE A 327 -6.49 11.64 -5.53
CA PHE A 327 -7.56 12.60 -5.79
C PHE A 327 -7.60 13.68 -4.73
N ARG A 328 -7.94 14.90 -5.16
CA ARG A 328 -8.32 15.99 -4.24
C ARG A 328 -9.81 16.26 -4.35
N PRO A 329 -10.46 16.57 -3.19
CA PRO A 329 -11.86 16.97 -3.17
C PRO A 329 -12.18 18.15 -4.06
#